data_6b1a37a663ac52d2d77729a3449c198e
#
_entry.id   6b1a37a663ac52d2d77729a3449c198e
#
_cell.length_a   1.000
_cell.length_b   1.000
_cell.length_c   1.000
_cell.angle_alpha   90.00
_cell.angle_beta   90.00
_cell.angle_gamma   90.00
#
_symmetry.space_group_name_H-M   'P 1'
#
loop_
_entity.id
_entity.type
_entity.pdbx_description
1 polymer ?
#
loop_
_entity_poly.entity_id
_entity_poly.type
_entity_poly.pdbx_seq_one_letter_code
_entity_poly.pdbx_strand_id
1 'polypeptide(L)'
;MVEEYQLRLLPEEAYSEDTIRQYLSQEKGFDVAAIRAVRVVKRSIDARHRRVLVNLKVRAYINELPTEEPFVPTDYPDVSDQPSAIVVGAGPGGLFAALRLIEMGVRPIVLERGKSVEKRKRDLAAIPHTQTIDPESNYCFGEGGAGAFSDGKLYTRSKKRGSVEKILNVFCQHGASAAILADAHPHIGTDRLPLVISNMRKRIIGCGGEVRFQTRMTRLIVQDQSVVGVEAVSRDDEGQQTEHEFRGPVVLATGHSARDVYHYLSSARIEMEAKGIAVGVRLEHPSALIDQIQYHNPAGRGKYLPAAEYSFVTQVDGRGVYSFCMCPGGFVIPAASGPEQLVTNGMSPANRGSKWSNSGMVVQLEPEDIDASVLETENGPLDDALRVMAYQEQLERLCWQQGNYKQTAPAQRMADFVKRRLSFDLPKSSYTPGLISSPLHFWMPSPVSGRLRKAFEVFGRQAHGFLTNEAVMIAVETRTSSPVRILRDNKTLQHVSLRGLYPCGEGAGYAGGIVSAAIDGERCAECLAAELFPTRPAE
;
A
#
# COMPACT_ATOMS: atom_id res chain seq x y z
N MET A 1 2.82 12.41 39.12
CA MET A 1 1.76 11.36 39.07
C MET A 1 1.29 11.24 37.63
N VAL A 2 1.28 10.03 37.07
CA VAL A 2 0.82 9.76 35.71
C VAL A 2 -0.43 8.92 35.75
N GLU A 3 -1.51 9.38 35.10
CA GLU A 3 -2.79 8.68 35.08
C GLU A 3 -3.38 8.60 33.68
N GLU A 4 -4.15 7.54 33.40
CA GLU A 4 -4.81 7.34 32.12
C GLU A 4 -6.32 7.52 32.23
N TYR A 5 -6.90 8.31 31.31
CA TYR A 5 -8.32 8.60 31.25
C TYR A 5 -8.93 8.25 29.91
N GLN A 6 -10.16 7.76 29.93
CA GLN A 6 -10.98 7.61 28.72
C GLN A 6 -11.97 8.79 28.67
N LEU A 7 -11.93 9.51 27.55
CA LEU A 7 -12.74 10.71 27.32
C LEU A 7 -13.60 10.52 26.08
N ARG A 8 -14.74 11.17 26.05
CA ARG A 8 -15.63 11.23 24.90
C ARG A 8 -16.04 12.68 24.68
N LEU A 9 -15.36 13.34 23.76
CA LEU A 9 -15.36 14.78 23.57
C LEU A 9 -15.98 15.19 22.24
N LEU A 10 -16.39 16.46 22.14
CA LEU A 10 -16.71 17.06 20.86
C LEU A 10 -15.43 17.25 20.02
N PRO A 11 -15.55 17.32 18.67
CA PRO A 11 -14.39 17.52 17.83
C PRO A 11 -13.56 18.77 18.20
N GLU A 12 -14.21 19.89 18.54
CA GLU A 12 -13.54 21.13 18.95
C GLU A 12 -12.76 21.01 20.26
N GLU A 13 -13.12 20.07 21.12
CA GLU A 13 -12.45 19.81 22.41
C GLU A 13 -11.31 18.79 22.29
N ALA A 14 -11.43 17.86 21.32
CA ALA A 14 -10.60 16.67 21.24
C ALA A 14 -9.24 16.85 20.54
N TYR A 15 -9.05 17.96 19.80
CA TYR A 15 -7.87 18.19 18.97
C TYR A 15 -6.94 19.28 19.51
N SER A 16 -7.16 19.79 20.71
CA SER A 16 -6.30 20.74 21.40
C SER A 16 -5.89 20.18 22.77
N GLU A 17 -4.61 20.22 23.08
CA GLU A 17 -4.12 19.81 24.40
C GLU A 17 -4.68 20.67 25.50
N ASP A 18 -4.81 21.98 25.27
CA ASP A 18 -5.35 22.92 26.27
C ASP A 18 -6.82 22.65 26.59
N THR A 19 -7.63 22.34 25.57
CA THR A 19 -9.05 21.98 25.82
C THR A 19 -9.19 20.65 26.54
N ILE A 20 -8.33 19.68 26.26
CA ILE A 20 -8.30 18.39 26.99
C ILE A 20 -7.88 18.62 28.45
N ARG A 21 -6.88 19.47 28.72
CA ARG A 21 -6.47 19.84 30.09
C ARG A 21 -7.61 20.51 30.87
N GLN A 22 -8.30 21.47 30.24
CA GLN A 22 -9.47 22.15 30.86
C GLN A 22 -10.59 21.16 31.19
N TYR A 23 -10.89 20.25 30.24
CA TYR A 23 -11.89 19.22 30.47
C TYR A 23 -11.51 18.28 31.62
N LEU A 24 -10.26 17.81 31.67
CA LEU A 24 -9.78 16.98 32.79
C LEU A 24 -9.79 17.72 34.12
N SER A 25 -9.46 19.01 34.13
CA SER A 25 -9.55 19.86 35.33
C SER A 25 -10.98 19.93 35.87
N GLN A 26 -11.95 20.18 35.01
CA GLN A 26 -13.36 20.28 35.38
C GLN A 26 -13.94 18.94 35.84
N GLU A 27 -13.66 17.85 35.14
CA GLU A 27 -14.22 16.52 35.39
C GLU A 27 -13.56 15.80 36.59
N LYS A 28 -12.26 16.04 36.83
CA LYS A 28 -11.46 15.32 37.84
C LYS A 28 -11.05 16.19 39.03
N GLY A 29 -11.33 17.50 38.98
CA GLY A 29 -11.03 18.40 40.06
C GLY A 29 -9.56 18.78 40.25
N PHE A 30 -8.71 18.56 39.21
CA PHE A 30 -7.31 19.00 39.22
C PHE A 30 -7.21 20.49 38.92
N ASP A 31 -6.22 21.17 39.52
CA ASP A 31 -5.80 22.46 38.99
C ASP A 31 -5.25 22.30 37.58
N VAL A 32 -5.72 23.12 36.63
CA VAL A 32 -5.24 23.11 35.25
C VAL A 32 -3.72 23.26 35.18
N ALA A 33 -3.13 24.09 36.04
CA ALA A 33 -1.69 24.31 36.14
C ALA A 33 -0.92 23.09 36.63
N ALA A 34 -1.56 22.19 37.37
CA ALA A 34 -0.97 20.92 37.82
C ALA A 34 -0.87 19.89 36.68
N ILE A 35 -1.74 19.95 35.67
CA ILE A 35 -1.68 19.08 34.51
C ILE A 35 -0.61 19.62 33.56
N ARG A 36 0.62 19.14 33.67
CA ARG A 36 1.80 19.66 32.96
C ARG A 36 1.84 19.26 31.49
N ALA A 37 1.32 18.07 31.15
CA ALA A 37 1.20 17.58 29.78
C ALA A 37 0.07 16.55 29.65
N VAL A 38 -0.45 16.41 28.43
CA VAL A 38 -1.39 15.35 28.07
C VAL A 38 -0.93 14.68 26.78
N ARG A 39 -0.70 13.36 26.83
CA ARG A 39 -0.45 12.55 25.63
C ARG A 39 -1.70 11.79 25.23
N VAL A 40 -2.09 11.91 23.96
CA VAL A 40 -3.14 11.05 23.38
C VAL A 40 -2.53 9.68 23.10
N VAL A 41 -3.03 8.65 23.79
CA VAL A 41 -2.61 7.25 23.66
C VAL A 41 -3.46 6.52 22.61
N LYS A 42 -4.75 6.91 22.50
CA LYS A 42 -5.66 6.38 21.48
C LYS A 42 -6.68 7.43 21.08
N ARG A 43 -6.97 7.51 19.78
CA ARG A 43 -8.00 8.39 19.24
C ARG A 43 -8.83 7.66 18.19
N SER A 44 -10.15 7.80 18.25
CA SER A 44 -11.07 7.32 17.22
C SER A 44 -12.29 8.23 17.12
N ILE A 45 -12.84 8.33 15.91
CA ILE A 45 -14.04 9.13 15.63
C ILE A 45 -15.27 8.22 15.66
N ASP A 46 -16.29 8.63 16.38
CA ASP A 46 -17.60 7.98 16.41
C ASP A 46 -18.63 8.86 15.68
N ALA A 47 -18.87 8.53 14.41
CA ALA A 47 -19.81 9.22 13.53
C ALA A 47 -21.09 8.39 13.27
N ARG A 48 -21.40 7.38 14.11
CA ARG A 48 -22.60 6.53 13.93
C ARG A 48 -23.90 7.27 14.21
N HIS A 49 -23.84 8.38 14.90
CA HIS A 49 -24.98 9.20 15.27
C HIS A 49 -24.86 10.61 14.67
N ARG A 50 -25.98 11.35 14.67
CA ARG A 50 -26.02 12.73 14.13
C ARG A 50 -24.98 13.66 14.77
N ARG A 51 -24.67 13.47 16.08
CA ARG A 51 -23.60 14.19 16.78
C ARG A 51 -22.33 13.36 16.75
N VAL A 52 -21.34 13.84 16.03
CA VAL A 52 -20.02 13.20 15.94
C VAL A 52 -19.27 13.43 17.25
N LEU A 53 -18.66 12.38 17.78
CA LEU A 53 -17.85 12.42 18.99
C LEU A 53 -16.48 11.81 18.71
N VAL A 54 -15.47 12.25 19.48
CA VAL A 54 -14.12 11.71 19.44
C VAL A 54 -13.86 10.98 20.75
N ASN A 55 -13.57 9.70 20.65
CA ASN A 55 -13.16 8.88 21.78
C ASN A 55 -11.64 8.98 21.91
N LEU A 56 -11.16 9.40 23.08
CA LEU A 56 -9.75 9.51 23.41
C LEU A 56 -9.42 8.58 24.59
N LYS A 57 -8.23 7.97 24.55
CA LYS A 57 -7.52 7.52 25.74
C LYS A 57 -6.32 8.44 25.87
N VAL A 58 -6.21 9.12 26.99
CA VAL A 58 -5.15 10.09 27.25
C VAL A 58 -4.37 9.71 28.50
N ARG A 59 -3.07 10.05 28.51
CA ARG A 59 -2.19 9.96 29.66
C ARG A 59 -1.91 11.39 30.14
N ALA A 60 -2.33 11.71 31.35
CA ALA A 60 -2.13 13.02 31.98
C ALA A 60 -0.93 12.97 32.93
N TYR A 61 -0.05 13.95 32.81
CA TYR A 61 1.14 14.13 33.66
C TYR A 61 0.86 15.26 34.64
N ILE A 62 0.63 14.89 35.94
CA ILE A 62 0.23 15.80 36.99
C ILE A 62 1.45 16.12 37.85
N ASN A 63 1.83 17.41 37.92
CA ASN A 63 3.01 17.93 38.59
C ASN A 63 4.35 17.39 38.06
N GLU A 64 4.39 16.75 36.92
CA GLU A 64 5.59 16.25 36.27
C GLU A 64 5.47 16.37 34.76
N LEU A 65 6.60 16.38 34.05
CA LEU A 65 6.67 16.34 32.61
C LEU A 65 6.91 14.92 32.12
N PRO A 66 6.50 14.57 30.89
CA PRO A 66 6.86 13.28 30.29
C PRO A 66 8.38 13.17 30.14
N THR A 67 8.95 12.11 30.66
CA THR A 67 10.39 11.77 30.53
C THR A 67 10.64 10.77 29.41
N GLU A 68 9.58 10.09 28.96
CA GLU A 68 9.66 9.05 27.95
C GLU A 68 9.62 9.66 26.53
N GLU A 69 10.39 9.08 25.62
CA GLU A 69 10.26 9.38 24.20
C GLU A 69 8.85 9.05 23.70
N PRO A 70 8.36 9.76 22.66
CA PRO A 70 7.04 9.50 22.11
C PRO A 70 6.92 8.14 21.40
N PHE A 71 8.03 7.48 21.10
CA PHE A 71 8.11 6.16 20.48
C PHE A 71 9.28 5.35 21.07
N VAL A 72 9.24 4.03 20.89
CA VAL A 72 10.32 3.12 21.32
C VAL A 72 11.34 2.98 20.19
N PRO A 73 12.58 3.47 20.36
CA PRO A 73 13.62 3.34 19.34
C PRO A 73 14.12 1.89 19.21
N THR A 74 14.58 1.56 18.01
CA THR A 74 15.28 0.31 17.70
C THR A 74 16.75 0.62 17.49
N ASP A 75 17.64 -0.19 18.09
CA ASP A 75 19.08 -0.08 17.89
C ASP A 75 19.53 -0.85 16.64
N TYR A 76 20.41 -0.22 15.87
CA TYR A 76 20.95 -0.77 14.64
C TYR A 76 22.49 -0.78 14.74
N PRO A 77 23.13 -1.95 14.99
CA PRO A 77 24.58 -2.07 15.06
C PRO A 77 25.24 -1.87 13.68
N ASP A 78 26.54 -1.61 13.68
CA ASP A 78 27.36 -1.68 12.47
C ASP A 78 27.52 -3.14 12.01
N VAL A 79 27.19 -3.38 10.74
CA VAL A 79 27.24 -4.71 10.11
C VAL A 79 28.19 -4.76 8.92
N SER A 80 29.11 -3.79 8.78
CA SER A 80 30.00 -3.66 7.62
C SER A 80 30.79 -4.95 7.33
N ASP A 81 31.27 -5.64 8.38
CA ASP A 81 32.10 -6.84 8.30
C ASP A 81 31.30 -8.13 8.56
N GLN A 82 29.96 -8.05 8.60
CA GLN A 82 29.10 -9.20 8.89
C GLN A 82 28.74 -9.98 7.61
N PRO A 83 28.32 -11.26 7.74
CA PRO A 83 27.77 -12.03 6.62
C PRO A 83 26.65 -11.28 5.91
N SER A 84 26.63 -11.35 4.58
CA SER A 84 25.65 -10.59 3.78
C SER A 84 24.46 -11.45 3.36
N ALA A 85 23.32 -10.78 3.22
CA ALA A 85 22.10 -11.30 2.60
C ALA A 85 21.58 -10.33 1.55
N ILE A 86 20.95 -10.85 0.50
CA ILE A 86 20.43 -10.06 -0.61
C ILE A 86 18.94 -9.80 -0.36
N VAL A 87 18.52 -8.56 -0.54
CA VAL A 87 17.12 -8.16 -0.48
C VAL A 87 16.73 -7.59 -1.84
N VAL A 88 15.88 -8.29 -2.56
CA VAL A 88 15.42 -7.86 -3.90
C VAL A 88 14.13 -7.06 -3.76
N GLY A 89 14.22 -5.75 -3.99
CA GLY A 89 13.14 -4.77 -3.88
C GLY A 89 13.25 -3.91 -2.62
N ALA A 90 13.17 -2.58 -2.78
CA ALA A 90 13.19 -1.58 -1.71
C ALA A 90 11.79 -1.08 -1.35
N GLY A 91 10.76 -1.93 -1.48
CA GLY A 91 9.41 -1.69 -0.95
C GLY A 91 9.34 -1.91 0.56
N PRO A 92 8.13 -1.80 1.19
CA PRO A 92 8.00 -1.98 2.63
C PRO A 92 8.55 -3.31 3.14
N GLY A 93 8.29 -4.42 2.44
CA GLY A 93 8.83 -5.73 2.82
C GLY A 93 10.36 -5.75 2.82
N GLY A 94 10.98 -5.24 1.76
CA GLY A 94 12.45 -5.23 1.64
C GLY A 94 13.14 -4.27 2.61
N LEU A 95 12.61 -3.06 2.78
CA LEU A 95 13.22 -2.08 3.72
C LEU A 95 13.17 -2.56 5.16
N PHE A 96 12.04 -3.14 5.60
CA PHE A 96 11.93 -3.70 6.95
C PHE A 96 12.73 -5.00 7.10
N ALA A 97 12.83 -5.83 6.06
CA ALA A 97 13.75 -6.97 6.06
C ALA A 97 15.21 -6.50 6.24
N ALA A 98 15.64 -5.47 5.49
CA ALA A 98 16.99 -4.93 5.59
C ALA A 98 17.30 -4.35 6.97
N LEU A 99 16.40 -3.57 7.56
CA LEU A 99 16.56 -3.04 8.92
C LEU A 99 16.62 -4.17 9.96
N ARG A 100 15.75 -5.19 9.81
CA ARG A 100 15.73 -6.32 10.72
C ARG A 100 16.98 -7.21 10.61
N LEU A 101 17.52 -7.38 9.40
CA LEU A 101 18.80 -8.06 9.19
C LEU A 101 19.92 -7.34 9.95
N ILE A 102 19.97 -6.00 9.90
CA ILE A 102 20.95 -5.20 10.67
C ILE A 102 20.80 -5.44 12.17
N GLU A 103 19.57 -5.40 12.71
CA GLU A 103 19.32 -5.71 14.14
C GLU A 103 19.89 -7.08 14.53
N MET A 104 19.91 -8.03 13.60
CA MET A 104 20.35 -9.41 13.81
C MET A 104 21.81 -9.67 13.41
N GLY A 105 22.58 -8.63 13.10
CA GLY A 105 23.99 -8.74 12.75
C GLY A 105 24.27 -9.30 11.36
N VAL A 106 23.35 -9.11 10.40
CA VAL A 106 23.50 -9.50 8.99
C VAL A 106 23.56 -8.25 8.13
N ARG A 107 24.51 -8.17 7.21
CA ARG A 107 24.69 -7.06 6.27
C ARG A 107 23.70 -7.18 5.10
N PRO A 108 22.70 -6.29 4.96
CA PRO A 108 21.80 -6.33 3.81
C PRO A 108 22.44 -5.68 2.58
N ILE A 109 22.25 -6.30 1.41
CA ILE A 109 22.49 -5.74 0.08
C ILE A 109 21.12 -5.61 -0.61
N VAL A 110 20.58 -4.41 -0.65
CA VAL A 110 19.26 -4.12 -1.21
C VAL A 110 19.39 -3.76 -2.69
N LEU A 111 18.70 -4.49 -3.55
CA LEU A 111 18.66 -4.25 -4.99
C LEU A 111 17.28 -3.68 -5.36
N GLU A 112 17.25 -2.45 -5.87
CA GLU A 112 16.01 -1.79 -6.33
C GLU A 112 16.12 -1.51 -7.83
N ARG A 113 15.12 -2.00 -8.59
CA ARG A 113 15.10 -1.82 -10.05
C ARG A 113 14.91 -0.36 -10.46
N GLY A 114 14.14 0.39 -9.69
CA GLY A 114 13.86 1.78 -9.97
C GLY A 114 14.81 2.75 -9.28
N LYS A 115 14.43 4.02 -9.28
CA LYS A 115 15.24 5.13 -8.77
C LYS A 115 14.92 5.46 -7.30
N SER A 116 15.78 6.28 -6.67
CA SER A 116 15.50 6.83 -5.34
C SER A 116 14.21 7.65 -5.33
N VAL A 117 13.59 7.85 -4.16
CA VAL A 117 12.33 8.60 -4.04
C VAL A 117 12.44 10.02 -4.63
N GLU A 118 13.60 10.64 -4.55
CA GLU A 118 13.85 11.98 -5.07
C GLU A 118 13.86 12.00 -6.61
N LYS A 119 14.56 11.06 -7.26
CA LYS A 119 14.60 10.93 -8.73
C LYS A 119 13.25 10.43 -9.26
N ARG A 120 12.66 9.42 -8.62
CA ARG A 120 11.35 8.84 -8.95
C ARG A 120 10.24 9.89 -8.98
N LYS A 121 10.22 10.85 -8.04
CA LYS A 121 9.24 11.94 -8.02
C LYS A 121 9.21 12.74 -9.32
N ARG A 122 10.37 12.92 -9.98
CA ARG A 122 10.46 13.62 -11.27
C ARG A 122 9.85 12.79 -12.40
N ASP A 123 10.11 11.48 -12.43
CA ASP A 123 9.54 10.58 -13.42
C ASP A 123 8.00 10.56 -13.32
N LEU A 124 7.47 10.48 -12.10
CA LEU A 124 6.02 10.51 -11.87
C LEU A 124 5.36 11.83 -12.32
N ALA A 125 6.03 12.96 -12.08
CA ALA A 125 5.53 14.27 -12.49
C ALA A 125 5.52 14.45 -14.02
N ALA A 126 6.29 13.67 -14.77
CA ALA A 126 6.32 13.72 -16.23
C ALA A 126 5.14 12.98 -16.89
N ILE A 127 4.58 11.96 -16.25
CA ILE A 127 3.53 11.08 -16.85
C ILE A 127 2.36 11.85 -17.45
N PRO A 128 1.74 12.85 -16.79
CA PRO A 128 0.62 13.58 -17.36
C PRO A 128 0.95 14.32 -18.66
N HIS A 129 2.21 14.72 -18.84
CA HIS A 129 2.69 15.46 -20.01
C HIS A 129 3.14 14.54 -21.13
N THR A 130 3.90 13.50 -20.79
CA THR A 130 4.45 12.56 -21.76
C THR A 130 3.46 11.49 -22.19
N GLN A 131 2.45 11.20 -21.37
CA GLN A 131 1.49 10.10 -21.57
C GLN A 131 2.16 8.71 -21.66
N THR A 132 3.39 8.60 -21.13
CA THR A 132 4.22 7.38 -21.15
C THR A 132 4.63 6.96 -19.75
N ILE A 133 4.84 5.66 -19.58
CA ILE A 133 5.30 5.06 -18.33
C ILE A 133 6.71 4.52 -18.53
N ASP A 134 7.66 4.93 -17.67
CA ASP A 134 8.97 4.29 -17.58
C ASP A 134 8.79 2.91 -16.91
N PRO A 135 9.14 1.79 -17.58
CA PRO A 135 8.92 0.45 -17.03
C PRO A 135 9.80 0.13 -15.82
N GLU A 136 10.84 0.92 -15.54
CA GLU A 136 11.72 0.71 -14.39
C GLU A 136 11.49 1.75 -13.26
N SER A 137 10.85 2.91 -13.54
CA SER A 137 10.61 3.96 -12.55
C SER A 137 9.22 4.58 -12.70
N ASN A 138 8.27 4.16 -11.86
CA ASN A 138 6.86 4.53 -11.95
C ASN A 138 6.17 4.46 -10.58
N TYR A 139 4.85 4.47 -10.50
CA TYR A 139 4.12 4.34 -9.22
C TYR A 139 4.27 2.96 -8.54
N CYS A 140 4.72 1.93 -9.25
CA CYS A 140 4.95 0.59 -8.71
C CYS A 140 6.41 0.34 -8.33
N PHE A 141 7.35 0.83 -9.15
CA PHE A 141 8.79 0.57 -9.04
C PHE A 141 9.57 1.81 -8.61
N GLY A 142 10.62 1.58 -7.84
CA GLY A 142 11.46 2.57 -7.21
C GLY A 142 11.39 2.49 -5.69
N GLU A 143 12.27 3.21 -5.02
CA GLU A 143 12.42 3.22 -3.58
C GLU A 143 11.09 3.43 -2.85
N GLY A 144 10.80 2.58 -1.85
CA GLY A 144 9.55 2.54 -1.11
C GLY A 144 8.41 1.80 -1.83
N GLY A 145 8.64 1.29 -3.05
CA GLY A 145 7.65 0.55 -3.84
C GLY A 145 6.38 1.33 -4.12
N ALA A 146 5.26 0.63 -4.34
CA ALA A 146 3.94 1.25 -4.54
C ALA A 146 3.44 2.02 -3.31
N GLY A 147 3.97 1.72 -2.11
CA GLY A 147 3.63 2.40 -0.87
C GLY A 147 4.08 3.85 -0.79
N ALA A 148 5.24 4.20 -1.39
CA ALA A 148 5.87 5.52 -1.25
C ALA A 148 4.99 6.70 -1.68
N PHE A 149 4.20 6.51 -2.74
CA PHE A 149 3.30 7.51 -3.32
C PHE A 149 1.84 7.06 -3.23
N SER A 150 1.41 6.63 -2.03
CA SER A 150 0.06 6.22 -1.69
C SER A 150 -0.54 7.10 -0.57
N ASP A 151 -1.71 6.77 -0.04
CA ASP A 151 -2.22 7.38 1.19
C ASP A 151 -1.33 7.04 2.42
N GLY A 152 -0.52 5.99 2.32
CA GLY A 152 0.35 5.57 3.41
C GLY A 152 -0.42 5.02 4.60
N LYS A 153 -1.51 4.28 4.38
CA LYS A 153 -2.29 3.62 5.43
C LYS A 153 -1.45 2.59 6.17
N LEU A 154 -1.49 2.67 7.50
CA LEU A 154 -0.74 1.81 8.41
C LEU A 154 -1.67 0.88 9.22
N TYR A 155 -2.93 0.78 8.83
CA TYR A 155 -3.87 -0.13 9.46
C TYR A 155 -3.78 -1.53 8.84
N THR A 156 -3.75 -2.56 9.69
CA THR A 156 -3.88 -3.96 9.28
C THR A 156 -4.82 -4.72 10.20
N ARG A 157 -5.61 -5.64 9.62
CA ARG A 157 -6.47 -6.56 10.39
C ARG A 157 -5.68 -7.73 10.97
N SER A 158 -4.53 -8.06 10.40
CA SER A 158 -3.69 -9.18 10.82
C SER A 158 -2.74 -8.74 11.94
N LYS A 159 -3.08 -9.08 13.19
CA LYS A 159 -2.26 -8.81 14.38
C LYS A 159 -1.48 -10.04 14.88
N LYS A 160 -1.71 -11.22 14.28
CA LYS A 160 -1.15 -12.50 14.77
C LYS A 160 0.25 -12.83 14.26
N ARG A 161 0.71 -12.13 13.19
CA ARG A 161 1.95 -12.49 12.49
C ARG A 161 3.20 -11.73 12.97
N GLY A 162 3.03 -10.65 13.71
CA GLY A 162 4.12 -9.81 14.23
C GLY A 162 3.59 -8.54 14.88
N SER A 163 4.50 -7.71 15.41
CA SER A 163 4.15 -6.49 16.15
C SER A 163 3.88 -5.32 15.22
N VAL A 164 2.62 -4.94 15.09
CA VAL A 164 2.22 -3.68 14.41
C VAL A 164 2.85 -2.48 15.10
N GLU A 165 2.90 -2.50 16.44
CA GLU A 165 3.47 -1.42 17.25
C GLU A 165 4.94 -1.19 16.93
N LYS A 166 5.75 -2.26 16.79
CA LYS A 166 7.16 -2.14 16.39
C LYS A 166 7.29 -1.46 15.03
N ILE A 167 6.50 -1.87 14.03
CA ILE A 167 6.53 -1.24 12.70
C ILE A 167 6.22 0.26 12.78
N LEU A 168 5.21 0.65 13.56
CA LEU A 168 4.87 2.06 13.75
C LEU A 168 5.99 2.84 14.47
N ASN A 169 6.62 2.25 15.49
CA ASN A 169 7.77 2.86 16.17
C ASN A 169 8.96 3.07 15.22
N VAL A 170 9.25 2.09 14.35
CA VAL A 170 10.30 2.23 13.32
C VAL A 170 9.98 3.38 12.37
N PHE A 171 8.71 3.54 11.92
CA PHE A 171 8.33 4.71 11.12
C PHE A 171 8.54 6.02 11.88
N CYS A 172 8.16 6.09 13.16
CA CYS A 172 8.39 7.28 14.00
C CYS A 172 9.88 7.60 14.13
N GLN A 173 10.71 6.60 14.39
CA GLN A 173 12.18 6.75 14.47
C GLN A 173 12.79 7.33 13.19
N HIS A 174 12.16 7.09 12.05
CA HIS A 174 12.62 7.58 10.74
C HIS A 174 11.88 8.86 10.28
N GLY A 175 11.10 9.50 11.18
CA GLY A 175 10.54 10.83 10.96
C GLY A 175 9.03 10.88 10.68
N ALA A 176 8.30 9.78 10.86
CA ALA A 176 6.85 9.84 10.88
C ALA A 176 6.36 10.49 12.19
N SER A 177 5.18 11.13 12.13
CA SER A 177 4.57 11.72 13.31
C SER A 177 4.20 10.64 14.34
N ALA A 178 4.48 10.88 15.63
CA ALA A 178 4.05 9.99 16.71
C ALA A 178 2.52 9.86 16.84
N ALA A 179 1.75 10.72 16.19
CA ALA A 179 0.29 10.58 16.12
C ALA A 179 -0.17 9.24 15.50
N ILE A 180 0.65 8.63 14.63
CA ILE A 180 0.34 7.31 14.05
C ILE A 180 0.25 6.19 15.10
N LEU A 181 0.87 6.36 16.27
CA LEU A 181 0.80 5.41 17.40
C LEU A 181 -0.55 5.49 18.11
N ALA A 182 -1.21 6.65 18.05
CA ALA A 182 -2.45 6.93 18.77
C ALA A 182 -3.70 6.76 17.90
N ASP A 183 -3.62 7.05 16.60
CA ASP A 183 -4.78 7.04 15.72
C ASP A 183 -5.28 5.62 15.43
N ALA A 184 -6.61 5.43 15.44
CA ALA A 184 -7.22 4.14 15.12
C ALA A 184 -7.01 3.73 13.66
N HIS A 185 -6.94 4.71 12.73
CA HIS A 185 -6.65 4.53 11.31
C HIS A 185 -5.44 5.38 10.91
N PRO A 186 -4.22 4.99 11.35
CA PRO A 186 -3.03 5.79 11.11
C PRO A 186 -2.64 5.82 9.63
N HIS A 187 -2.13 6.97 9.18
CA HIS A 187 -1.57 7.16 7.84
C HIS A 187 -0.44 8.19 7.89
N ILE A 188 0.44 8.17 6.89
CA ILE A 188 1.56 9.12 6.79
C ILE A 188 1.31 10.17 5.71
N GLY A 189 0.79 9.75 4.55
CA GLY A 189 0.54 10.60 3.40
C GLY A 189 1.69 10.63 2.39
N THR A 190 1.32 10.82 1.12
CA THR A 190 2.23 10.76 -0.04
C THR A 190 3.30 11.86 -0.06
N ASP A 191 3.06 12.97 0.66
CA ASP A 191 3.99 14.10 0.78
C ASP A 191 5.07 13.88 1.85
N ARG A 192 4.83 13.01 2.84
CA ARG A 192 5.72 12.74 3.98
C ARG A 192 6.43 11.40 3.91
N LEU A 193 5.76 10.39 3.39
CA LEU A 193 6.30 9.04 3.33
C LEU A 193 7.64 8.93 2.57
N PRO A 194 7.89 9.67 1.46
CA PRO A 194 9.20 9.68 0.80
C PRO A 194 10.37 10.09 1.70
N LEU A 195 10.17 11.06 2.60
CA LEU A 195 11.20 11.47 3.55
C LEU A 195 11.51 10.37 4.56
N VAL A 196 10.48 9.71 5.09
CA VAL A 196 10.63 8.59 6.02
C VAL A 196 11.42 7.46 5.38
N ILE A 197 11.08 7.10 4.14
CA ILE A 197 11.76 6.07 3.35
C ILE A 197 13.23 6.45 3.10
N SER A 198 13.50 7.70 2.71
CA SER A 198 14.87 8.19 2.53
C SER A 198 15.70 8.09 3.84
N ASN A 199 15.08 8.36 4.98
CA ASN A 199 15.75 8.22 6.29
C ASN A 199 16.01 6.75 6.65
N MET A 200 15.10 5.81 6.31
CA MET A 200 15.34 4.37 6.45
C MET A 200 16.55 3.93 5.61
N ARG A 201 16.62 4.34 4.35
CA ARG A 201 17.80 4.09 3.49
C ARG A 201 19.09 4.61 4.11
N LYS A 202 19.09 5.86 4.57
CA LYS A 202 20.28 6.45 5.22
C LYS A 202 20.71 5.65 6.45
N ARG A 203 19.75 5.12 7.21
CA ARG A 203 20.04 4.24 8.35
C ARG A 203 20.68 2.94 7.88
N ILE A 204 20.14 2.27 6.86
CA ILE A 204 20.69 1.03 6.31
C ILE A 204 22.15 1.25 5.86
N ILE A 205 22.41 2.31 5.09
CA ILE A 205 23.77 2.62 4.60
C ILE A 205 24.69 3.00 5.77
N GLY A 206 24.21 3.81 6.71
CA GLY A 206 25.00 4.26 7.87
C GLY A 206 25.40 3.14 8.84
N CYS A 207 24.74 1.99 8.77
CA CYS A 207 25.08 0.78 9.54
C CYS A 207 25.88 -0.25 8.73
N GLY A 208 26.42 0.12 7.55
CA GLY A 208 27.25 -0.77 6.73
C GLY A 208 26.48 -1.62 5.72
N GLY A 209 25.15 -1.47 5.63
CA GLY A 209 24.35 -2.07 4.56
C GLY A 209 24.54 -1.35 3.22
N GLU A 210 24.04 -1.94 2.16
CA GLU A 210 24.15 -1.41 0.80
C GLU A 210 22.76 -1.28 0.15
N VAL A 211 22.53 -0.19 -0.59
CA VAL A 211 21.30 0.02 -1.40
C VAL A 211 21.70 0.42 -2.81
N ARG A 212 21.36 -0.43 -3.77
CA ARG A 212 21.64 -0.23 -5.20
C ARG A 212 20.35 0.06 -5.96
N PHE A 213 20.26 1.26 -6.51
CA PHE A 213 19.18 1.67 -7.40
C PHE A 213 19.48 1.31 -8.85
N GLN A 214 18.42 1.35 -9.67
CA GLN A 214 18.52 1.04 -11.10
C GLN A 214 19.21 -0.33 -11.33
N THR A 215 19.01 -1.26 -10.38
CA THR A 215 19.62 -2.60 -10.37
C THR A 215 18.51 -3.64 -10.28
N ARG A 216 18.21 -4.26 -11.41
CA ARG A 216 17.13 -5.23 -11.55
C ARG A 216 17.67 -6.65 -11.51
N MET A 217 17.15 -7.47 -10.60
CA MET A 217 17.41 -8.92 -10.60
C MET A 217 16.89 -9.53 -11.92
N THR A 218 17.72 -10.34 -12.55
CA THR A 218 17.40 -11.07 -13.78
C THR A 218 17.20 -12.55 -13.53
N ARG A 219 18.00 -13.14 -12.62
CA ARG A 219 17.99 -14.57 -12.34
C ARG A 219 18.42 -14.89 -10.90
N LEU A 220 17.94 -16.02 -10.36
CA LEU A 220 18.49 -16.65 -9.16
C LEU A 220 19.70 -17.51 -9.54
N ILE A 221 20.73 -17.51 -8.70
CA ILE A 221 21.87 -18.43 -8.83
C ILE A 221 21.56 -19.63 -7.93
N VAL A 222 21.32 -20.78 -8.56
CA VAL A 222 20.93 -22.01 -7.85
C VAL A 222 22.04 -23.03 -7.95
N GLN A 223 22.41 -23.60 -6.80
CA GLN A 223 23.37 -24.71 -6.66
C GLN A 223 22.80 -25.74 -5.68
N ASP A 224 22.73 -26.99 -6.07
CA ASP A 224 22.24 -28.11 -5.24
C ASP A 224 20.92 -27.80 -4.49
N GLN A 225 19.90 -27.32 -5.23
CA GLN A 225 18.60 -26.89 -4.69
C GLN A 225 18.68 -25.77 -3.62
N SER A 226 19.75 -25.00 -3.65
CA SER A 226 19.93 -23.85 -2.78
C SER A 226 20.15 -22.60 -3.63
N VAL A 227 19.46 -21.53 -3.30
CA VAL A 227 19.72 -20.20 -3.87
C VAL A 227 20.92 -19.62 -3.13
N VAL A 228 22.00 -19.41 -3.87
CA VAL A 228 23.28 -18.91 -3.36
C VAL A 228 23.57 -17.49 -3.84
N GLY A 229 22.62 -16.86 -4.55
CA GLY A 229 22.77 -15.50 -5.01
C GLY A 229 21.76 -15.12 -6.09
N VAL A 230 21.98 -13.95 -6.69
CA VAL A 230 21.23 -13.44 -7.81
C VAL A 230 22.15 -12.84 -8.87
N GLU A 231 21.76 -12.96 -10.13
CA GLU A 231 22.25 -12.12 -11.23
C GLU A 231 21.37 -10.89 -11.35
N ALA A 232 21.97 -9.75 -11.63
CA ALA A 232 21.26 -8.49 -11.80
C ALA A 232 21.91 -7.63 -12.87
N VAL A 233 21.12 -6.75 -13.47
CA VAL A 233 21.58 -5.76 -14.45
C VAL A 233 21.34 -4.38 -13.84
N SER A 234 22.40 -3.58 -13.73
CA SER A 234 22.28 -2.15 -13.42
C SER A 234 22.23 -1.33 -14.70
N ARG A 235 21.55 -0.18 -14.63
CA ARG A 235 21.47 0.80 -15.70
C ARG A 235 21.85 2.17 -15.16
N ASP A 236 22.84 2.81 -15.79
CA ASP A 236 23.20 4.19 -15.44
C ASP A 236 22.22 5.21 -16.05
N ASP A 237 22.45 6.50 -15.76
CA ASP A 237 21.59 7.59 -16.24
C ASP A 237 21.74 7.81 -17.77
N GLU A 238 22.83 7.34 -18.40
CA GLU A 238 23.08 7.32 -19.86
C GLU A 238 22.44 6.10 -20.56
N GLY A 239 21.93 5.15 -19.79
CA GLY A 239 21.26 3.95 -20.27
C GLY A 239 22.19 2.76 -20.52
N GLN A 240 23.48 2.86 -20.17
CA GLN A 240 24.42 1.75 -20.27
C GLN A 240 24.09 0.69 -19.23
N GLN A 241 24.11 -0.56 -19.66
CA GLN A 241 23.82 -1.71 -18.79
C GLN A 241 25.13 -2.40 -18.35
N THR A 242 25.15 -2.82 -17.09
CA THR A 242 26.25 -3.61 -16.51
C THR A 242 25.67 -4.80 -15.76
N GLU A 243 26.20 -5.98 -16.04
CA GLU A 243 25.82 -7.22 -15.35
C GLU A 243 26.57 -7.34 -14.02
N HIS A 244 25.88 -7.85 -13.01
CA HIS A 244 26.40 -8.07 -11.69
C HIS A 244 25.95 -9.43 -11.16
N GLU A 245 26.77 -9.98 -10.28
CA GLU A 245 26.47 -11.16 -9.49
C GLU A 245 26.60 -10.82 -8.02
N PHE A 246 25.57 -11.14 -7.24
CA PHE A 246 25.54 -10.97 -5.80
C PHE A 246 25.39 -12.33 -5.13
N ARG A 247 26.23 -12.63 -4.13
CA ARG A 247 26.24 -13.91 -3.42
C ARG A 247 25.65 -13.79 -2.02
N GLY A 248 24.83 -14.77 -1.63
CA GLY A 248 24.17 -14.88 -0.32
C GLY A 248 22.73 -15.39 -0.44
N PRO A 249 22.08 -15.69 0.70
CA PRO A 249 20.65 -16.01 0.73
C PRO A 249 19.80 -14.79 0.32
N VAL A 250 18.59 -15.03 -0.21
CA VAL A 250 17.80 -14.03 -0.92
C VAL A 250 16.42 -13.85 -0.28
N VAL A 251 16.11 -12.63 0.16
CA VAL A 251 14.75 -12.17 0.45
C VAL A 251 14.15 -11.58 -0.82
N LEU A 252 13.14 -12.24 -1.40
CA LEU A 252 12.49 -11.82 -2.64
C LEU A 252 11.26 -10.97 -2.35
N ALA A 253 11.43 -9.63 -2.32
CA ALA A 253 10.42 -8.64 -1.92
C ALA A 253 10.02 -7.70 -3.08
N THR A 254 9.84 -8.22 -4.28
CA THR A 254 9.71 -7.48 -5.55
C THR A 254 8.37 -6.75 -5.75
N GLY A 255 7.38 -6.99 -4.87
CA GLY A 255 6.02 -6.48 -5.06
C GLY A 255 5.26 -7.20 -6.17
N HIS A 256 3.94 -6.97 -6.25
CA HIS A 256 3.07 -7.74 -7.16
C HIS A 256 2.99 -7.19 -8.60
N SER A 257 3.67 -6.09 -8.88
CA SER A 257 3.73 -5.51 -10.25
C SER A 257 4.94 -5.97 -11.06
N ALA A 258 5.90 -6.69 -10.46
CA ALA A 258 7.09 -7.23 -11.11
C ALA A 258 6.76 -8.52 -11.89
N ARG A 259 6.01 -8.39 -12.98
CA ARG A 259 5.49 -9.50 -13.78
C ARG A 259 6.60 -10.30 -14.48
N ASP A 260 7.67 -9.61 -14.85
CA ASP A 260 8.89 -10.24 -15.37
C ASP A 260 9.47 -11.27 -14.38
N VAL A 261 9.40 -11.01 -13.08
CA VAL A 261 9.82 -11.98 -12.06
C VAL A 261 8.93 -13.22 -12.06
N TYR A 262 7.61 -13.07 -12.16
CA TYR A 262 6.70 -14.23 -12.20
C TYR A 262 6.89 -15.04 -13.49
N HIS A 263 7.06 -14.39 -14.64
CA HIS A 263 7.41 -15.10 -15.90
C HIS A 263 8.73 -15.84 -15.78
N TYR A 264 9.76 -15.21 -15.18
CA TYR A 264 11.03 -15.88 -14.91
C TYR A 264 10.86 -17.10 -14.00
N LEU A 265 10.17 -16.95 -12.85
CA LEU A 265 9.95 -18.05 -11.91
C LEU A 265 9.20 -19.22 -12.56
N SER A 266 8.17 -18.93 -13.37
CA SER A 266 7.42 -19.94 -14.13
C SER A 266 8.34 -20.67 -15.13
N SER A 267 9.14 -19.94 -15.92
CA SER A 267 10.06 -20.53 -16.89
C SER A 267 11.16 -21.38 -16.24
N ALA A 268 11.59 -20.99 -15.03
CA ALA A 268 12.54 -21.72 -14.20
C ALA A 268 11.89 -22.88 -13.41
N ARG A 269 10.57 -23.11 -13.56
CA ARG A 269 9.78 -24.13 -12.86
C ARG A 269 9.86 -24.03 -11.34
N ILE A 270 9.90 -22.78 -10.83
CA ILE A 270 9.84 -22.49 -9.41
C ILE A 270 8.37 -22.42 -9.01
N GLU A 271 7.99 -23.16 -7.98
CA GLU A 271 6.59 -23.43 -7.63
C GLU A 271 5.84 -22.17 -7.18
N MET A 272 4.75 -21.92 -7.90
CA MET A 272 3.80 -20.84 -7.65
C MET A 272 2.37 -21.37 -7.83
N GLU A 273 1.39 -20.63 -7.34
CA GLU A 273 -0.02 -20.87 -7.59
C GLU A 273 -0.75 -19.58 -7.99
N ALA A 274 -1.78 -19.69 -8.79
CA ALA A 274 -2.70 -18.59 -9.08
C ALA A 274 -3.43 -18.16 -7.80
N LYS A 275 -3.57 -16.85 -7.61
CA LYS A 275 -4.21 -16.29 -6.42
C LYS A 275 -5.30 -15.30 -6.81
N GLY A 276 -6.49 -15.44 -6.18
CA GLY A 276 -7.60 -14.53 -6.38
C GLY A 276 -7.25 -13.07 -6.08
N ILE A 277 -7.87 -12.18 -6.84
CA ILE A 277 -7.74 -10.73 -6.77
C ILE A 277 -9.10 -10.06 -6.70
N ALA A 278 -9.13 -8.73 -6.71
CA ALA A 278 -10.34 -7.99 -7.00
C ALA A 278 -10.07 -6.95 -8.10
N VAL A 279 -11.02 -6.76 -8.99
CA VAL A 279 -10.91 -5.82 -10.10
C VAL A 279 -12.14 -4.93 -10.22
N GLY A 280 -11.95 -3.72 -10.71
CA GLY A 280 -13.05 -2.76 -10.88
C GLY A 280 -12.55 -1.42 -11.39
N VAL A 281 -12.97 -0.36 -10.72
CA VAL A 281 -12.69 1.03 -11.10
C VAL A 281 -12.26 1.86 -9.91
N ARG A 282 -11.57 2.98 -10.13
CA ARG A 282 -11.50 4.06 -9.15
C ARG A 282 -12.79 4.89 -9.24
N LEU A 283 -13.47 4.99 -8.13
CA LEU A 283 -14.65 5.84 -7.99
C LEU A 283 -14.23 7.10 -7.23
N GLU A 284 -14.39 8.25 -7.87
CA GLU A 284 -14.05 9.56 -7.31
C GLU A 284 -15.32 10.39 -7.08
N HIS A 285 -15.43 10.96 -5.87
CA HIS A 285 -16.51 11.87 -5.46
C HIS A 285 -15.93 13.23 -5.05
N PRO A 286 -16.74 14.31 -5.07
CA PRO A 286 -16.43 15.51 -4.31
C PRO A 286 -16.23 15.18 -2.81
N SER A 287 -15.12 15.60 -2.22
CA SER A 287 -14.81 15.31 -0.81
C SER A 287 -15.89 15.86 0.14
N ALA A 288 -16.41 17.07 -0.17
CA ALA A 288 -17.47 17.68 0.62
C ALA A 288 -18.74 16.82 0.69
N LEU A 289 -19.10 16.15 -0.41
CA LEU A 289 -20.26 15.24 -0.43
C LEU A 289 -20.04 14.03 0.49
N ILE A 290 -18.86 13.44 0.46
CA ILE A 290 -18.51 12.32 1.35
C ILE A 290 -18.52 12.77 2.81
N ASP A 291 -17.95 13.96 3.12
CA ASP A 291 -17.99 14.53 4.45
C ASP A 291 -19.43 14.73 4.96
N GLN A 292 -20.33 15.26 4.11
CA GLN A 292 -21.75 15.45 4.45
C GLN A 292 -22.44 14.12 4.75
N ILE A 293 -22.21 13.10 3.91
CA ILE A 293 -22.80 11.76 4.07
C ILE A 293 -22.33 11.11 5.36
N GLN A 294 -21.01 11.05 5.58
CA GLN A 294 -20.42 10.27 6.65
C GLN A 294 -20.52 10.96 8.04
N TYR A 295 -20.52 12.28 8.07
CA TYR A 295 -20.67 13.05 9.30
C TYR A 295 -22.13 13.49 9.55
N HIS A 296 -23.06 13.11 8.69
CA HIS A 296 -24.49 13.45 8.80
C HIS A 296 -24.75 14.95 8.98
N ASN A 297 -23.92 15.78 8.35
CA ASN A 297 -23.94 17.22 8.50
C ASN A 297 -23.91 17.91 7.12
N PRO A 298 -24.97 18.66 6.74
CA PRO A 298 -24.99 19.40 5.48
C PRO A 298 -23.84 20.41 5.30
N ALA A 299 -23.25 20.90 6.40
CA ALA A 299 -22.08 21.78 6.39
C ALA A 299 -20.74 21.01 6.20
N GLY A 300 -20.78 19.67 6.15
CA GLY A 300 -19.62 18.81 6.03
C GLY A 300 -18.85 18.67 7.36
N ARG A 301 -17.53 18.43 7.27
CA ARG A 301 -16.66 18.07 8.41
C ARG A 301 -16.28 19.22 9.36
N GLY A 302 -16.50 20.48 8.94
CA GLY A 302 -16.04 21.64 9.71
C GLY A 302 -14.51 21.76 9.81
N LYS A 303 -14.03 22.42 10.87
CA LYS A 303 -12.60 22.74 11.06
C LYS A 303 -11.78 21.60 11.69
N TYR A 304 -12.40 20.76 12.52
CA TYR A 304 -11.70 19.85 13.42
C TYR A 304 -11.68 18.38 12.94
N LEU A 305 -12.69 17.97 12.18
CA LEU A 305 -12.74 16.60 11.69
C LEU A 305 -11.86 16.40 10.46
N PRO A 306 -11.19 15.25 10.32
CA PRO A 306 -10.46 14.90 9.09
C PRO A 306 -11.42 14.68 7.92
N ALA A 307 -10.89 14.55 6.71
CA ALA A 307 -11.68 14.09 5.56
C ALA A 307 -12.30 12.71 5.86
N ALA A 308 -13.59 12.58 5.56
CA ALA A 308 -14.36 11.41 5.95
C ALA A 308 -13.95 10.16 5.17
N GLU A 309 -13.87 9.04 5.88
CA GLU A 309 -13.65 7.71 5.29
C GLU A 309 -14.97 6.97 5.16
N TYR A 310 -15.05 6.08 4.17
CA TYR A 310 -16.14 5.10 4.06
C TYR A 310 -15.60 3.71 3.77
N SER A 311 -16.38 2.71 4.15
CA SER A 311 -16.10 1.31 3.84
C SER A 311 -17.42 0.62 3.49
N PHE A 312 -17.55 0.19 2.25
CA PHE A 312 -18.71 -0.54 1.75
C PHE A 312 -18.32 -1.98 1.41
N VAL A 313 -19.23 -2.90 1.68
CA VAL A 313 -19.11 -4.29 1.30
C VAL A 313 -20.50 -4.89 1.08
N THR A 314 -20.63 -5.67 0.04
CA THR A 314 -21.84 -6.48 -0.23
C THR A 314 -21.48 -7.75 -0.97
N GLN A 315 -22.39 -8.71 -1.01
CA GLN A 315 -22.29 -9.91 -1.84
C GLN A 315 -23.21 -9.78 -3.03
N VAL A 316 -22.69 -10.06 -4.22
CA VAL A 316 -23.46 -10.06 -5.47
C VAL A 316 -23.09 -11.29 -6.28
N ASP A 317 -24.09 -12.12 -6.59
CA ASP A 317 -23.93 -13.34 -7.38
C ASP A 317 -22.74 -14.20 -6.90
N GLY A 318 -22.67 -14.43 -5.57
CA GLY A 318 -21.66 -15.28 -4.93
C GLY A 318 -20.25 -14.70 -4.81
N ARG A 319 -20.03 -13.42 -5.16
CA ARG A 319 -18.73 -12.75 -5.04
C ARG A 319 -18.84 -11.46 -4.24
N GLY A 320 -17.80 -11.15 -3.47
CA GLY A 320 -17.69 -9.91 -2.73
C GLY A 320 -17.53 -8.70 -3.67
N VAL A 321 -18.26 -7.63 -3.38
CA VAL A 321 -18.07 -6.31 -4.00
C VAL A 321 -17.86 -5.30 -2.88
N TYR A 322 -16.76 -4.55 -2.94
CA TYR A 322 -16.37 -3.70 -1.82
C TYR A 322 -15.54 -2.47 -2.24
N SER A 323 -15.51 -1.49 -1.33
CA SER A 323 -14.56 -0.38 -1.43
C SER A 323 -13.18 -0.82 -1.01
N PHE A 324 -12.18 -0.54 -1.83
CA PHE A 324 -10.79 -0.89 -1.63
C PHE A 324 -9.93 0.36 -1.58
N CYS A 325 -8.99 0.41 -0.64
CA CYS A 325 -8.01 1.51 -0.51
C CYS A 325 -8.64 2.90 -0.71
N MET A 326 -9.66 3.22 0.10
CA MET A 326 -10.30 4.55 0.07
C MET A 326 -9.28 5.63 0.47
N CYS A 327 -9.15 6.66 -0.34
CA CYS A 327 -8.22 7.79 -0.21
C CYS A 327 -9.03 9.08 0.02
N PRO A 328 -9.35 9.43 1.28
CA PRO A 328 -10.09 10.63 1.61
C PRO A 328 -9.26 11.87 1.31
N GLY A 329 -9.89 12.92 0.78
CA GLY A 329 -9.20 14.14 0.40
C GLY A 329 -7.96 13.90 -0.46
N GLY A 330 -8.05 12.98 -1.43
CA GLY A 330 -6.94 12.48 -2.21
C GLY A 330 -7.06 12.69 -3.72
N PHE A 331 -6.28 11.92 -4.48
CA PHE A 331 -6.16 12.02 -5.93
C PHE A 331 -6.17 10.64 -6.56
N VAL A 332 -6.72 10.53 -7.77
CA VAL A 332 -6.56 9.34 -8.62
C VAL A 332 -5.29 9.50 -9.45
N ILE A 333 -4.51 8.43 -9.56
CA ILE A 333 -3.19 8.42 -10.21
C ILE A 333 -3.07 7.34 -11.27
N PRO A 334 -2.20 7.52 -12.31
CA PRO A 334 -1.87 6.50 -13.28
C PRO A 334 -0.86 5.51 -12.67
N ALA A 335 -1.30 4.28 -12.40
CA ALA A 335 -0.51 3.27 -11.68
C ALA A 335 -0.05 2.11 -12.56
N ALA A 336 0.02 2.30 -13.89
CA ALA A 336 0.61 1.31 -14.79
C ALA A 336 2.11 1.14 -14.51
N SER A 337 2.65 -0.06 -14.78
CA SER A 337 4.05 -0.40 -14.58
C SER A 337 4.81 -0.67 -15.88
N GLY A 338 4.15 -0.52 -17.01
CA GLY A 338 4.77 -0.74 -18.33
C GLY A 338 3.98 -0.06 -19.45
N PRO A 339 4.52 -0.12 -20.67
CA PRO A 339 3.83 0.38 -21.86
C PRO A 339 2.56 -0.44 -22.14
N GLU A 340 1.66 0.12 -22.93
CA GLU A 340 0.40 -0.54 -23.32
C GLU A 340 -0.49 -1.01 -22.18
N GLN A 341 -0.35 -0.38 -21.01
CA GLN A 341 -1.16 -0.63 -19.84
C GLN A 341 -1.79 0.67 -19.35
N LEU A 342 -3.02 0.60 -18.86
CA LEU A 342 -3.65 1.67 -18.11
C LEU A 342 -4.25 1.10 -16.83
N VAL A 343 -3.77 1.59 -15.71
CA VAL A 343 -4.20 1.21 -14.37
C VAL A 343 -4.39 2.48 -13.56
N THR A 344 -5.45 2.53 -12.79
CA THR A 344 -5.72 3.63 -11.86
C THR A 344 -5.56 3.18 -10.42
N ASN A 345 -5.03 4.05 -9.58
CA ASN A 345 -4.97 3.88 -8.14
C ASN A 345 -5.20 5.23 -7.44
N GLY A 346 -5.11 5.29 -6.13
CA GLY A 346 -5.31 6.51 -5.36
C GLY A 346 -4.17 6.81 -4.40
N MET A 347 -4.00 8.09 -4.10
CA MET A 347 -3.11 8.59 -3.04
C MET A 347 -3.74 9.75 -2.30
N SER A 348 -3.28 10.04 -1.08
CA SER A 348 -3.66 11.23 -0.33
C SER A 348 -2.45 11.89 0.33
N PRO A 349 -2.41 13.23 0.41
CA PRO A 349 -1.44 13.93 1.24
C PRO A 349 -1.75 13.72 2.73
N ALA A 350 -0.81 14.01 3.60
CA ALA A 350 -0.96 13.85 5.04
C ALA A 350 -2.15 14.63 5.62
N ASN A 351 -2.45 15.81 5.07
CA ASN A 351 -3.58 16.64 5.51
C ASN A 351 -4.93 16.23 4.89
N ARG A 352 -4.95 15.31 3.89
CA ARG A 352 -6.16 14.86 3.19
C ARG A 352 -7.06 16.01 2.75
N GLY A 353 -6.44 17.08 2.21
CA GLY A 353 -7.07 18.38 1.93
C GLY A 353 -7.54 18.59 0.49
N SER A 354 -7.53 17.57 -0.36
CA SER A 354 -8.01 17.68 -1.74
C SER A 354 -9.54 17.87 -1.80
N LYS A 355 -10.00 18.40 -2.92
CA LYS A 355 -11.44 18.56 -3.23
C LYS A 355 -12.14 17.23 -3.54
N TRP A 356 -11.40 16.14 -3.71
CA TRP A 356 -11.90 14.83 -4.08
C TRP A 356 -11.57 13.79 -3.01
N SER A 357 -12.41 12.78 -2.98
CA SER A 357 -12.18 11.53 -2.24
C SER A 357 -12.42 10.37 -3.19
N ASN A 358 -11.56 9.36 -3.16
CA ASN A 358 -11.69 8.24 -4.09
C ASN A 358 -11.46 6.90 -3.42
N SER A 359 -11.99 5.82 -4.01
CA SER A 359 -11.66 4.45 -3.65
C SER A 359 -11.72 3.51 -4.84
N GLY A 360 -10.99 2.43 -4.80
CA GLY A 360 -11.29 1.30 -5.66
C GLY A 360 -12.67 0.75 -5.31
N MET A 361 -13.51 0.54 -6.31
CA MET A 361 -14.77 -0.20 -6.18
C MET A 361 -14.60 -1.47 -6.99
N VAL A 362 -14.45 -2.58 -6.30
CA VAL A 362 -13.88 -3.80 -6.89
C VAL A 362 -14.73 -5.03 -6.59
N VAL A 363 -14.66 -5.98 -7.51
CA VAL A 363 -15.33 -7.28 -7.46
C VAL A 363 -14.27 -8.35 -7.26
N GLN A 364 -14.47 -9.21 -6.26
CA GLN A 364 -13.64 -10.38 -6.03
C GLN A 364 -13.72 -11.33 -7.22
N LEU A 365 -12.56 -11.81 -7.65
CA LEU A 365 -12.39 -12.85 -8.66
C LEU A 365 -11.42 -13.90 -8.14
N GLU A 366 -11.81 -15.16 -8.28
CA GLU A 366 -10.97 -16.31 -7.99
C GLU A 366 -10.44 -16.91 -9.30
N PRO A 367 -9.37 -17.71 -9.29
CA PRO A 367 -8.81 -18.31 -10.51
C PRO A 367 -9.85 -19.06 -11.37
N GLU A 368 -10.81 -19.72 -10.74
CA GLU A 368 -11.88 -20.45 -11.43
C GLU A 368 -12.92 -19.55 -12.12
N ASP A 369 -12.98 -18.26 -11.80
CA ASP A 369 -13.83 -17.28 -12.50
C ASP A 369 -13.24 -16.84 -13.84
N ILE A 370 -11.99 -17.18 -14.12
CA ILE A 370 -11.21 -16.72 -15.27
C ILE A 370 -11.06 -17.88 -16.25
N ASP A 371 -11.51 -17.67 -17.48
CA ASP A 371 -11.41 -18.66 -18.54
C ASP A 371 -9.93 -18.97 -18.87
N ALA A 372 -9.61 -20.24 -19.08
CA ALA A 372 -8.24 -20.68 -19.36
C ALA A 372 -7.68 -20.15 -20.69
N SER A 373 -8.54 -19.68 -21.59
CA SER A 373 -8.11 -19.05 -22.87
C SER A 373 -7.22 -17.82 -22.68
N VAL A 374 -7.24 -17.19 -21.49
CA VAL A 374 -6.31 -16.08 -21.16
C VAL A 374 -4.85 -16.52 -21.15
N LEU A 375 -4.60 -17.83 -21.01
CA LEU A 375 -3.24 -18.41 -21.02
C LEU A 375 -2.68 -18.64 -22.43
N GLU A 376 -3.52 -18.62 -23.45
CA GLU A 376 -3.10 -18.77 -24.84
C GLU A 376 -2.39 -17.50 -25.30
N THR A 377 -1.13 -17.62 -25.71
CA THR A 377 -0.33 -16.50 -26.23
C THR A 377 0.31 -16.87 -27.57
N GLU A 378 0.74 -15.88 -28.32
CA GLU A 378 1.45 -16.08 -29.58
C GLU A 378 2.76 -16.88 -29.40
N ASN A 379 3.35 -16.86 -28.21
CA ASN A 379 4.57 -17.55 -27.84
C ASN A 379 4.32 -18.93 -27.19
N GLY A 380 3.07 -19.41 -27.20
CA GLY A 380 2.64 -20.63 -26.56
C GLY A 380 1.87 -20.42 -25.26
N PRO A 381 1.32 -21.50 -24.67
CA PRO A 381 0.51 -21.38 -23.45
C PRO A 381 1.37 -21.05 -22.23
N LEU A 382 0.83 -20.19 -21.38
CA LEU A 382 1.41 -19.85 -20.07
C LEU A 382 1.05 -20.94 -19.03
N ASP A 383 1.84 -21.01 -17.97
CA ASP A 383 1.55 -21.81 -16.79
C ASP A 383 0.25 -21.35 -16.11
N ASP A 384 -0.54 -22.30 -15.59
CA ASP A 384 -1.80 -22.01 -14.90
C ASP A 384 -1.63 -21.11 -13.66
N ALA A 385 -0.49 -21.15 -13.00
CA ALA A 385 -0.16 -20.23 -11.91
C ALA A 385 -0.19 -18.74 -12.33
N LEU A 386 -0.08 -18.46 -13.62
CA LEU A 386 -0.12 -17.11 -14.19
C LEU A 386 -1.52 -16.69 -14.68
N ARG A 387 -2.55 -17.54 -14.58
CA ARG A 387 -3.91 -17.30 -15.10
C ARG A 387 -4.47 -15.93 -14.68
N VAL A 388 -4.42 -15.63 -13.40
CA VAL A 388 -4.95 -14.36 -12.87
C VAL A 388 -4.14 -13.16 -13.32
N MET A 389 -2.81 -13.31 -13.44
CA MET A 389 -1.92 -12.28 -13.97
C MET A 389 -2.20 -12.00 -15.46
N ALA A 390 -2.34 -13.04 -16.27
CA ALA A 390 -2.68 -12.91 -17.69
C ALA A 390 -4.02 -12.17 -17.89
N TYR A 391 -5.02 -12.48 -17.07
CA TYR A 391 -6.30 -11.74 -17.08
C TYR A 391 -6.12 -10.26 -16.73
N GLN A 392 -5.30 -9.93 -15.71
CA GLN A 392 -4.99 -8.54 -15.40
C GLN A 392 -4.36 -7.82 -16.60
N GLU A 393 -3.38 -8.44 -17.24
CA GLU A 393 -2.66 -7.87 -18.39
C GLU A 393 -3.60 -7.60 -19.57
N GLN A 394 -4.49 -8.54 -19.88
CA GLN A 394 -5.48 -8.35 -20.93
C GLN A 394 -6.44 -7.19 -20.60
N LEU A 395 -6.92 -7.09 -19.37
CA LEU A 395 -7.84 -6.03 -18.96
C LEU A 395 -7.17 -4.66 -18.94
N GLU A 396 -5.93 -4.57 -18.49
CA GLU A 396 -5.13 -3.33 -18.46
C GLU A 396 -4.82 -2.85 -19.89
N ARG A 397 -4.50 -3.78 -20.82
CA ARG A 397 -4.30 -3.48 -22.23
C ARG A 397 -5.61 -3.03 -22.89
N LEU A 398 -6.72 -3.72 -22.65
CA LEU A 398 -8.04 -3.30 -23.13
C LEU A 398 -8.38 -1.89 -22.66
N CYS A 399 -8.14 -1.58 -21.40
CA CYS A 399 -8.34 -0.26 -20.84
C CYS A 399 -7.49 0.81 -21.54
N TRP A 400 -6.21 0.52 -21.81
CA TRP A 400 -5.30 1.40 -22.54
C TRP A 400 -5.78 1.67 -23.98
N GLN A 401 -6.29 0.65 -24.67
CA GLN A 401 -6.91 0.81 -25.98
C GLN A 401 -8.13 1.73 -25.91
N GLN A 402 -9.01 1.56 -24.92
CA GLN A 402 -10.16 2.43 -24.67
C GLN A 402 -9.76 3.86 -24.25
N GLY A 403 -8.54 4.05 -23.77
CA GLY A 403 -7.88 5.32 -23.45
C GLY A 403 -7.14 5.95 -24.65
N ASN A 404 -7.47 5.56 -25.87
CA ASN A 404 -6.83 6.05 -27.11
C ASN A 404 -5.32 5.76 -27.15
N TYR A 405 -4.89 4.61 -26.63
CA TYR A 405 -3.48 4.20 -26.59
C TYR A 405 -2.58 5.17 -25.81
N LYS A 406 -3.13 5.80 -24.78
CA LYS A 406 -2.47 6.78 -23.89
C LYS A 406 -2.81 6.50 -22.43
N GLN A 407 -2.31 7.35 -21.54
CA GLN A 407 -2.67 7.32 -20.13
C GLN A 407 -3.97 8.12 -19.84
N THR A 408 -4.70 8.58 -20.85
CA THR A 408 -6.04 9.16 -20.71
C THR A 408 -7.02 8.06 -20.31
N ALA A 409 -7.62 8.14 -19.13
CA ALA A 409 -8.41 7.05 -18.58
C ALA A 409 -9.86 7.04 -19.09
N PRO A 410 -10.39 5.87 -19.54
CA PRO A 410 -11.80 5.69 -19.81
C PRO A 410 -12.63 5.93 -18.54
N ALA A 411 -13.68 6.74 -18.65
CA ALA A 411 -14.48 7.15 -17.50
C ALA A 411 -15.96 7.25 -17.82
N GLN A 412 -16.80 7.09 -16.79
CA GLN A 412 -18.25 7.19 -16.87
C GLN A 412 -18.81 7.73 -15.55
N ARG A 413 -19.88 8.55 -15.62
CA ARG A 413 -20.60 8.96 -14.40
C ARG A 413 -21.22 7.75 -13.71
N MET A 414 -21.15 7.69 -12.38
CA MET A 414 -21.62 6.54 -11.60
C MET A 414 -23.11 6.21 -11.86
N ALA A 415 -24.00 7.21 -11.82
CA ALA A 415 -25.43 6.95 -12.03
C ALA A 415 -25.76 6.61 -13.48
N ASP A 416 -25.00 7.11 -14.46
CA ASP A 416 -25.16 6.72 -15.88
C ASP A 416 -24.72 5.26 -16.10
N PHE A 417 -23.61 4.84 -15.46
CA PHE A 417 -23.19 3.44 -15.49
C PHE A 417 -24.28 2.50 -14.95
N VAL A 418 -24.88 2.83 -13.81
CA VAL A 418 -25.97 2.02 -13.23
C VAL A 418 -27.18 1.96 -14.17
N LYS A 419 -27.50 3.05 -14.85
CA LYS A 419 -28.58 3.14 -15.82
C LYS A 419 -28.22 2.63 -17.22
N ARG A 420 -26.99 2.16 -17.43
CA ARG A 420 -26.44 1.72 -18.72
C ARG A 420 -26.57 2.79 -19.83
N ARG A 421 -26.24 4.03 -19.49
CA ARG A 421 -26.25 5.18 -20.40
C ARG A 421 -24.83 5.71 -20.59
N LEU A 422 -24.53 6.16 -21.81
CA LEU A 422 -23.27 6.88 -22.04
C LEU A 422 -23.33 8.24 -21.33
N SER A 423 -22.23 8.63 -20.70
CA SER A 423 -22.06 9.98 -20.16
C SER A 423 -21.57 10.90 -21.28
N PHE A 424 -22.36 11.92 -21.63
CA PHE A 424 -21.98 12.87 -22.69
C PHE A 424 -20.90 13.86 -22.21
N ASP A 425 -20.83 14.10 -20.90
CA ASP A 425 -19.84 14.93 -20.24
C ASP A 425 -19.38 14.24 -18.95
N LEU A 426 -18.22 14.66 -18.44
CA LEU A 426 -17.66 14.13 -17.20
C LEU A 426 -17.45 15.27 -16.20
N PRO A 427 -17.60 15.02 -14.88
CA PRO A 427 -17.24 15.99 -13.88
C PRO A 427 -15.73 16.25 -13.87
N LYS A 428 -15.29 17.35 -13.26
CA LYS A 428 -13.87 17.60 -13.00
C LYS A 428 -13.33 16.46 -12.12
N SER A 429 -12.10 16.04 -12.39
CA SER A 429 -11.43 14.95 -11.71
C SER A 429 -10.02 15.35 -11.28
N SER A 430 -9.49 14.61 -10.31
CA SER A 430 -8.10 14.72 -9.88
C SER A 430 -7.11 13.98 -10.80
N TYR A 431 -7.60 13.16 -11.72
CA TYR A 431 -6.74 12.36 -12.61
C TYR A 431 -6.08 13.23 -13.67
N THR A 432 -4.79 13.51 -13.48
CA THR A 432 -4.05 14.52 -14.25
C THR A 432 -3.78 14.15 -15.71
N PRO A 433 -3.61 12.86 -16.13
CA PRO A 433 -3.45 12.53 -17.54
C PRO A 433 -4.69 12.78 -18.40
N GLY A 434 -5.84 13.05 -17.77
CA GLY A 434 -7.11 13.34 -18.45
C GLY A 434 -8.05 12.14 -18.52
N LEU A 435 -9.34 12.44 -18.73
CA LEU A 435 -10.40 11.46 -18.84
C LEU A 435 -11.01 11.48 -20.24
N ILE A 436 -11.48 10.32 -20.72
CA ILE A 436 -12.30 10.19 -21.91
C ILE A 436 -13.62 9.49 -21.56
N SER A 437 -14.75 10.05 -22.01
CA SER A 437 -16.04 9.40 -21.82
C SER A 437 -16.07 8.06 -22.57
N SER A 438 -16.40 7.00 -21.85
CA SER A 438 -16.39 5.63 -22.37
C SER A 438 -17.51 4.82 -21.71
N PRO A 439 -18.21 3.94 -22.44
CA PRO A 439 -19.28 3.12 -21.88
C PRO A 439 -18.73 1.93 -21.09
N LEU A 440 -18.22 2.17 -19.88
CA LEU A 440 -17.64 1.13 -19.03
C LEU A 440 -18.59 -0.06 -18.81
N HIS A 441 -19.90 0.21 -18.72
CA HIS A 441 -20.93 -0.83 -18.59
C HIS A 441 -21.03 -1.78 -19.79
N PHE A 442 -20.41 -1.42 -20.91
CA PHE A 442 -20.45 -2.19 -22.16
C PHE A 442 -19.18 -3.03 -22.36
N TRP A 443 -17.99 -2.43 -22.26
CA TRP A 443 -16.75 -3.10 -22.60
C TRP A 443 -16.05 -3.79 -21.41
N MET A 444 -16.32 -3.36 -20.17
CA MET A 444 -15.78 -4.09 -19.02
C MET A 444 -16.36 -5.50 -18.94
N PRO A 445 -15.59 -6.50 -18.52
CA PRO A 445 -16.07 -7.88 -18.40
C PRO A 445 -17.41 -7.95 -17.66
N SER A 446 -18.38 -8.64 -18.25
CA SER A 446 -19.75 -8.75 -17.73
C SER A 446 -19.83 -9.20 -16.26
N PRO A 447 -19.02 -10.18 -15.78
CA PRO A 447 -19.00 -10.55 -14.36
C PRO A 447 -18.60 -9.41 -13.43
N VAL A 448 -17.77 -8.46 -13.89
CA VAL A 448 -17.32 -7.30 -13.11
C VAL A 448 -18.35 -6.17 -13.20
N SER A 449 -18.69 -5.73 -14.42
CA SER A 449 -19.59 -4.60 -14.64
C SER A 449 -21.01 -4.86 -14.09
N GLY A 450 -21.54 -6.07 -14.25
CA GLY A 450 -22.83 -6.48 -13.73
C GLY A 450 -22.90 -6.47 -12.20
N ARG A 451 -21.88 -6.97 -11.53
CA ARG A 451 -21.79 -6.99 -10.06
C ARG A 451 -21.59 -5.59 -9.48
N LEU A 452 -20.74 -4.75 -10.09
CA LEU A 452 -20.56 -3.35 -9.69
C LEU A 452 -21.87 -2.58 -9.76
N ARG A 453 -22.65 -2.75 -10.86
CA ARG A 453 -23.93 -2.08 -11.02
C ARG A 453 -24.91 -2.39 -9.89
N LYS A 454 -25.11 -3.70 -9.59
CA LYS A 454 -25.97 -4.14 -8.50
C LYS A 454 -25.49 -3.64 -7.13
N ALA A 455 -24.18 -3.68 -6.90
CA ALA A 455 -23.58 -3.20 -5.65
C ALA A 455 -23.78 -1.69 -5.45
N PHE A 456 -23.64 -0.88 -6.49
CA PHE A 456 -23.86 0.58 -6.38
C PHE A 456 -25.30 0.93 -6.01
N GLU A 457 -26.28 0.15 -6.45
CA GLU A 457 -27.67 0.31 -5.99
C GLU A 457 -27.82 0.00 -4.48
N VAL A 458 -27.09 -1.02 -3.99
CA VAL A 458 -27.06 -1.35 -2.55
C VAL A 458 -26.39 -0.23 -1.76
N PHE A 459 -25.22 0.23 -2.18
CA PHE A 459 -24.45 1.27 -1.50
C PHE A 459 -25.18 2.63 -1.51
N GLY A 460 -25.91 2.95 -2.59
CA GLY A 460 -26.76 4.13 -2.66
C GLY A 460 -27.93 4.11 -1.65
N ARG A 461 -28.44 2.91 -1.31
CA ARG A 461 -29.44 2.75 -0.23
C ARG A 461 -28.83 2.81 1.17
N GLN A 462 -27.60 2.29 1.35
CA GLN A 462 -26.88 2.35 2.63
C GLN A 462 -26.40 3.76 2.97
N ALA A 463 -26.01 4.54 1.96
CA ALA A 463 -25.48 5.89 2.10
C ALA A 463 -26.20 6.82 1.11
N HIS A 464 -27.27 7.47 1.59
CA HIS A 464 -28.08 8.35 0.75
C HIS A 464 -27.23 9.49 0.16
N GLY A 465 -27.31 9.68 -1.17
CA GLY A 465 -26.51 10.65 -1.91
C GLY A 465 -25.20 10.10 -2.48
N PHE A 466 -24.76 8.89 -2.08
CA PHE A 466 -23.54 8.26 -2.61
C PHE A 466 -23.66 7.90 -4.09
N LEU A 467 -24.80 7.33 -4.51
CA LEU A 467 -25.08 7.05 -5.92
C LEU A 467 -25.53 8.34 -6.62
N THR A 468 -24.63 8.98 -7.32
CA THR A 468 -24.82 10.30 -7.92
C THR A 468 -24.10 10.44 -9.28
N ASN A 469 -24.50 11.42 -10.07
CA ASN A 469 -23.78 11.85 -11.28
C ASN A 469 -22.63 12.84 -11.01
N GLU A 470 -22.45 13.27 -9.76
CA GLU A 470 -21.26 14.01 -9.36
C GLU A 470 -20.03 13.08 -9.18
N ALA A 471 -20.28 11.78 -9.04
CA ALA A 471 -19.24 10.76 -8.96
C ALA A 471 -18.82 10.26 -10.35
N VAL A 472 -17.52 10.07 -10.54
CA VAL A 472 -16.93 9.53 -11.76
C VAL A 472 -16.22 8.21 -11.49
N MET A 473 -16.51 7.22 -12.32
CA MET A 473 -15.82 5.94 -12.39
C MET A 473 -14.67 6.06 -13.39
N ILE A 474 -13.48 5.73 -13.00
CA ILE A 474 -12.25 5.83 -13.79
C ILE A 474 -11.65 4.43 -13.89
N ALA A 475 -11.58 3.88 -15.09
CA ALA A 475 -11.09 2.52 -15.31
C ALA A 475 -9.56 2.51 -15.47
N VAL A 476 -8.87 1.46 -15.11
CA VAL A 476 -9.28 0.25 -14.40
C VAL A 476 -8.47 0.08 -13.11
N GLU A 477 -9.08 -0.42 -12.06
CA GLU A 477 -8.39 -0.84 -10.83
C GLU A 477 -8.23 -2.36 -10.86
N THR A 478 -7.01 -2.87 -11.03
CA THR A 478 -6.72 -4.31 -11.14
C THR A 478 -5.71 -4.80 -10.10
N ARG A 479 -4.95 -3.88 -9.50
CA ARG A 479 -3.78 -4.22 -8.68
C ARG A 479 -4.10 -4.15 -7.19
N THR A 480 -5.16 -4.84 -6.77
CA THR A 480 -5.61 -4.88 -5.37
C THR A 480 -4.78 -5.82 -4.50
N SER A 481 -4.23 -6.87 -5.09
CA SER A 481 -3.34 -7.84 -4.45
C SER A 481 -2.52 -8.59 -5.49
N SER A 482 -1.55 -9.41 -5.03
CA SER A 482 -0.79 -10.28 -5.94
C SER A 482 -1.71 -11.27 -6.65
N PRO A 483 -1.59 -11.42 -7.99
CA PRO A 483 -2.30 -12.44 -8.75
C PRO A 483 -1.67 -13.84 -8.63
N VAL A 484 -0.50 -13.91 -8.00
CA VAL A 484 0.31 -15.13 -7.86
C VAL A 484 0.73 -15.28 -6.40
N ARG A 485 0.85 -16.51 -5.93
CA ARG A 485 1.52 -16.84 -4.68
C ARG A 485 2.76 -17.67 -4.98
N ILE A 486 3.93 -17.22 -4.52
CA ILE A 486 5.17 -17.99 -4.56
C ILE A 486 5.17 -18.89 -3.33
N LEU A 487 5.22 -20.22 -3.53
CA LEU A 487 5.05 -21.17 -2.45
C LEU A 487 6.23 -21.15 -1.47
N ARG A 488 5.92 -21.12 -0.17
CA ARG A 488 6.94 -21.17 0.89
C ARG A 488 6.44 -21.98 2.09
N ASP A 489 7.35 -22.56 2.82
CA ASP A 489 7.07 -23.20 4.09
C ASP A 489 6.63 -22.17 5.14
N ASN A 490 5.65 -22.50 5.96
CA ASN A 490 5.06 -21.56 6.92
C ASN A 490 5.93 -21.31 8.18
N LYS A 491 6.90 -22.19 8.44
CA LYS A 491 7.80 -22.10 9.61
C LYS A 491 9.13 -21.46 9.24
N THR A 492 9.79 -22.01 8.23
CA THR A 492 11.11 -21.52 7.76
C THR A 492 11.01 -20.30 6.87
N LEU A 493 9.84 -20.05 6.29
CA LEU A 493 9.56 -19.03 5.28
C LEU A 493 10.43 -19.15 4.01
N GLN A 494 11.17 -20.24 3.86
CA GLN A 494 11.88 -20.56 2.62
C GLN A 494 10.93 -21.11 1.57
N HIS A 495 11.31 -20.96 0.32
CA HIS A 495 10.61 -21.59 -0.79
C HIS A 495 10.55 -23.13 -0.58
N VAL A 496 9.45 -23.75 -0.99
CA VAL A 496 9.16 -25.17 -0.68
C VAL A 496 10.21 -26.14 -1.24
N SER A 497 10.88 -25.80 -2.33
CA SER A 497 11.89 -26.64 -3.00
C SER A 497 13.28 -26.01 -3.08
N LEU A 498 13.44 -24.73 -2.75
CA LEU A 498 14.71 -23.99 -2.85
C LEU A 498 15.11 -23.41 -1.49
N ARG A 499 16.15 -23.95 -0.89
CA ARG A 499 16.75 -23.36 0.33
C ARG A 499 17.39 -22.01 0.02
N GLY A 500 17.50 -21.14 1.00
CA GLY A 500 18.11 -19.82 0.85
C GLY A 500 17.26 -18.79 0.06
N LEU A 501 16.06 -19.16 -0.41
CA LEU A 501 15.10 -18.25 -1.03
C LEU A 501 13.92 -17.98 -0.08
N TYR A 502 13.71 -16.71 0.28
CA TYR A 502 12.63 -16.26 1.17
C TYR A 502 11.63 -15.38 0.40
N PRO A 503 10.56 -15.97 -0.19
CA PRO A 503 9.50 -15.18 -0.83
C PRO A 503 8.81 -14.29 0.19
N CYS A 504 8.79 -12.97 -0.04
CA CYS A 504 8.44 -11.98 0.97
C CYS A 504 7.37 -10.99 0.48
N GLY A 505 6.48 -10.66 1.39
CA GLY A 505 5.58 -9.53 1.28
C GLY A 505 4.42 -9.74 0.32
N GLU A 506 3.99 -8.63 -0.29
CA GLU A 506 2.82 -8.60 -1.17
C GLU A 506 3.08 -9.31 -2.50
N GLY A 507 4.27 -9.16 -3.07
CA GLY A 507 4.66 -9.85 -4.31
C GLY A 507 4.66 -11.36 -4.19
N ALA A 508 5.05 -11.89 -3.04
CA ALA A 508 4.98 -13.32 -2.78
C ALA A 508 3.56 -13.81 -2.41
N GLY A 509 2.57 -12.92 -2.28
CA GLY A 509 1.17 -13.26 -1.99
C GLY A 509 0.83 -13.42 -0.49
N TYR A 510 1.70 -12.96 0.42
CA TYR A 510 1.53 -13.12 1.88
C TYR A 510 1.18 -11.85 2.64
N ALA A 511 1.16 -10.71 1.98
CA ALA A 511 0.77 -9.41 2.54
C ALA A 511 -0.22 -8.69 1.62
N GLY A 512 -0.83 -7.62 2.10
CA GLY A 512 -1.79 -6.81 1.35
C GLY A 512 -1.76 -5.33 1.77
N GLY A 513 -0.58 -4.80 2.12
CA GLY A 513 -0.39 -3.40 2.47
C GLY A 513 0.92 -3.16 3.25
N ILE A 514 1.25 -1.90 3.51
CA ILE A 514 2.54 -1.45 4.04
C ILE A 514 2.93 -2.22 5.32
N VAL A 515 2.10 -2.19 6.36
CA VAL A 515 2.42 -2.80 7.66
C VAL A 515 2.51 -4.32 7.57
N SER A 516 1.62 -4.97 6.85
CA SER A 516 1.67 -6.43 6.70
C SER A 516 2.87 -6.89 5.88
N ALA A 517 3.30 -6.12 4.87
CA ALA A 517 4.53 -6.39 4.12
C ALA A 517 5.78 -6.16 4.98
N ALA A 518 5.79 -5.10 5.79
CA ALA A 518 6.87 -4.80 6.74
C ALA A 518 7.04 -5.94 7.77
N ILE A 519 5.95 -6.39 8.38
CA ILE A 519 5.97 -7.53 9.33
C ILE A 519 6.48 -8.81 8.64
N ASP A 520 6.05 -9.07 7.42
CA ASP A 520 6.50 -10.25 6.68
C ASP A 520 7.98 -10.16 6.32
N GLY A 521 8.48 -8.95 6.00
CA GLY A 521 9.90 -8.66 5.80
C GLY A 521 10.75 -8.94 7.05
N GLU A 522 10.33 -8.45 8.22
CA GLU A 522 11.02 -8.75 9.49
C GLU A 522 11.08 -10.26 9.75
N ARG A 523 9.97 -10.98 9.54
CA ARG A 523 9.92 -12.43 9.75
C ARG A 523 10.83 -13.21 8.80
N CYS A 524 10.87 -12.82 7.51
CA CYS A 524 11.81 -13.43 6.55
C CYS A 524 13.27 -13.20 6.98
N ALA A 525 13.59 -11.99 7.44
CA ALA A 525 14.91 -11.65 7.96
C ALA A 525 15.27 -12.47 9.21
N GLU A 526 14.32 -12.66 10.13
CA GLU A 526 14.50 -13.48 11.34
C GLU A 526 14.81 -14.94 10.99
N CYS A 527 14.05 -15.54 10.09
CA CYS A 527 14.28 -16.91 9.65
C CYS A 527 15.63 -17.06 8.92
N LEU A 528 15.99 -16.09 8.07
CA LEU A 528 17.24 -16.07 7.35
C LEU A 528 18.44 -15.95 8.32
N ALA A 529 18.38 -15.02 9.26
CA ALA A 529 19.45 -14.82 10.24
C ALA A 529 19.63 -16.03 11.16
N ALA A 530 18.53 -16.69 11.56
CA ALA A 530 18.59 -17.91 12.37
C ALA A 530 19.29 -19.08 11.63
N GLU A 531 19.21 -19.11 10.30
CA GLU A 531 19.93 -20.10 9.49
C GLU A 531 21.42 -19.74 9.34
N LEU A 532 21.75 -18.46 9.21
CA LEU A 532 23.15 -18.01 9.15
C LEU A 532 23.89 -18.18 10.50
N PHE A 533 23.16 -18.00 11.59
CA PHE A 533 23.69 -18.10 12.95
C PHE A 533 22.92 -19.17 13.75
N PRO A 534 23.07 -20.46 13.41
CA PRO A 534 22.38 -21.50 14.14
C PRO A 534 22.87 -21.47 15.61
N THR A 535 21.92 -21.19 16.53
CA THR A 535 22.19 -21.34 17.97
C THR A 535 22.65 -22.78 18.19
N ARG A 536 23.84 -22.98 18.72
CA ARG A 536 24.26 -24.32 19.19
C ARG A 536 23.16 -24.82 20.14
N PRO A 537 22.65 -26.05 19.96
CA PRO A 537 21.79 -26.62 20.98
C PRO A 537 22.53 -26.52 22.31
N ALA A 538 21.86 -26.02 23.34
CA ALA A 538 22.38 -26.08 24.70
C ALA A 538 22.64 -27.56 25.02
N GLU A 539 23.91 -27.92 25.24
CA GLU A 539 24.35 -29.24 25.71
C GLU A 539 23.73 -29.56 27.07
#